data_07ddb62b31e58c284c5bcfa6556455e3
#
_entry.id   07ddb62b31e58c284c5bcfa6556455e3
#
_cell.length_a   1.000
_cell.length_b   1.000
_cell.length_c   1.000
_cell.angle_alpha   90.00
_cell.angle_beta   90.00
_cell.angle_gamma   90.00
#
_symmetry.space_group_name_H-M   'P 1'
#
loop_
_entity.id
_entity.type
_entity.pdbx_description
1 polymer ?
#
loop_
_entity_poly.entity_id
_entity_poly.type
_entity_poly.pdbx_seq_one_letter_code
_entity_poly.pdbx_strand_id
1 'polypeptide(L)'
;MNKNLRLGAASIAFSQPLYIESAASIVSQKEADGPLGDLFDLVCEDPMFGCDTWESAESTLQKETATQAISKAGLSSEDIHLMFAGDLLAQTSATCFGSAGLGIPFYGLYGACSTIGEALSLGSLALTAGFGTRVLCATSSHFASAEKEFRFPLGYGNQRPFSATWTVTGSGACILSTSPPGEKAPLRSGKGCAAITGLTAGRVMDYGLRDSMNMGGCMAPAACDTIARSFSDFGRTPSDYDAVFTGDLGIIGQKILLDLLEEQNIRLSPIHKDCGILIYDDPSQDTHAGGSGCGCSAAVLASYILPKIVSGEWKRILFVPTGALLSKVSFNEGDSIPGIAHGVVIEHMEV
;
A
#
# COMPACT_ATOMS: atom_id res chain seq x y z
N MET A 1 -17.96 -19.26 -20.10
CA MET A 1 -17.53 -18.31 -19.05
C MET A 1 -16.16 -18.77 -18.58
N ASN A 2 -15.13 -17.98 -18.83
CA ASN A 2 -13.84 -18.23 -18.20
C ASN A 2 -14.03 -18.05 -16.68
N LYS A 3 -13.65 -19.06 -15.90
CA LYS A 3 -13.75 -18.98 -14.44
C LYS A 3 -12.41 -18.45 -13.90
N ASN A 4 -12.49 -17.61 -12.87
CA ASN A 4 -11.30 -17.27 -12.09
C ASN A 4 -10.66 -18.57 -11.57
N LEU A 5 -9.35 -18.65 -11.64
CA LEU A 5 -8.62 -19.83 -11.22
C LEU A 5 -8.03 -19.60 -9.82
N ARG A 6 -8.46 -20.40 -8.87
CA ARG A 6 -7.70 -20.60 -7.65
C ARG A 6 -6.40 -21.31 -8.02
N LEU A 7 -5.27 -20.72 -7.68
CA LEU A 7 -3.93 -21.28 -7.89
C LEU A 7 -3.32 -21.65 -6.55
N GLY A 8 -2.79 -22.86 -6.47
CA GLY A 8 -2.12 -23.34 -5.26
C GLY A 8 -2.95 -23.16 -4.00
N ALA A 9 -2.29 -22.70 -2.93
CA ALA A 9 -2.91 -22.57 -1.60
C ALA A 9 -3.52 -21.19 -1.34
N ALA A 10 -2.97 -20.12 -1.94
CA ALA A 10 -3.23 -18.76 -1.51
C ALA A 10 -3.54 -17.77 -2.65
N SER A 11 -3.40 -18.18 -3.91
CA SER A 11 -3.46 -17.26 -5.04
C SER A 11 -4.72 -17.45 -5.90
N ILE A 12 -5.06 -16.38 -6.62
CA ILE A 12 -6.15 -16.35 -7.60
C ILE A 12 -5.62 -15.65 -8.85
N ALA A 13 -5.82 -16.28 -10.02
CA ALA A 13 -5.70 -15.60 -11.31
C ALA A 13 -7.08 -15.21 -11.81
N PHE A 14 -7.24 -13.94 -12.17
CA PHE A 14 -8.50 -13.44 -12.70
C PHE A 14 -8.65 -13.80 -14.17
N SER A 15 -9.84 -14.28 -14.56
CA SER A 15 -10.16 -14.60 -15.94
C SER A 15 -10.41 -13.36 -16.81
N GLN A 16 -10.70 -12.24 -16.18
CA GLN A 16 -10.78 -10.92 -16.78
C GLN A 16 -9.94 -9.97 -15.91
N PRO A 17 -9.09 -9.13 -16.50
CA PRO A 17 -8.32 -8.16 -15.74
C PRO A 17 -9.25 -7.14 -15.08
N LEU A 18 -8.81 -6.62 -13.92
CA LEU A 18 -9.49 -5.54 -13.24
C LEU A 18 -8.63 -4.29 -13.39
N TYR A 19 -9.15 -3.33 -14.12
CA TYR A 19 -8.39 -2.15 -14.51
C TYR A 19 -8.29 -1.15 -13.36
N ILE A 20 -7.15 -0.46 -13.27
CA ILE A 20 -6.99 0.69 -12.39
C ILE A 20 -7.28 1.92 -13.22
N GLU A 21 -8.51 2.44 -13.07
CA GLU A 21 -9.05 3.53 -13.89
C GLU A 21 -8.44 4.89 -13.53
N SER A 22 -8.20 5.10 -12.23
CA SER A 22 -7.62 6.34 -11.69
C SER A 22 -6.86 6.04 -10.41
N ALA A 23 -5.91 6.91 -10.10
CA ALA A 23 -5.25 6.94 -8.80
C ALA A 23 -4.88 8.39 -8.43
N ALA A 24 -4.76 8.64 -7.12
CA ALA A 24 -4.28 9.90 -6.58
C ALA A 24 -3.39 9.68 -5.37
N SER A 25 -2.50 10.63 -5.14
CA SER A 25 -1.59 10.67 -3.99
C SER A 25 -1.51 12.09 -3.43
N ILE A 26 -1.67 12.21 -2.11
CA ILE A 26 -1.45 13.47 -1.38
C ILE A 26 -0.47 13.18 -0.25
N VAL A 27 0.51 14.04 -0.07
CA VAL A 27 1.55 13.90 0.97
C VAL A 27 1.82 15.23 1.66
N SER A 28 2.57 15.20 2.77
CA SER A 28 3.05 16.43 3.40
C SER A 28 4.41 16.86 2.85
N GLN A 29 4.91 18.00 3.35
CA GLN A 29 6.15 18.59 2.88
C GLN A 29 7.37 17.65 3.06
N LYS A 30 7.44 16.90 4.15
CA LYS A 30 8.58 15.99 4.40
C LYS A 30 8.70 14.91 3.31
N GLU A 31 7.60 14.37 2.84
CA GLU A 31 7.56 13.40 1.75
C GLU A 31 7.90 14.06 0.41
N ALA A 32 7.44 15.30 0.21
CA ALA A 32 7.75 16.09 -0.98
C ALA A 32 9.24 16.50 -1.08
N ASP A 33 9.92 16.64 0.04
CA ASP A 33 11.36 16.89 0.08
C ASP A 33 12.19 15.63 -0.26
N GLY A 34 11.57 14.48 -0.41
CA GLY A 34 12.20 13.21 -0.77
C GLY A 34 12.33 12.99 -2.29
N PRO A 35 12.93 11.85 -2.69
CA PRO A 35 13.23 11.56 -4.09
C PRO A 35 12.01 11.49 -5.03
N LEU A 36 10.82 11.29 -4.50
CA LEU A 36 9.58 11.17 -5.28
C LEU A 36 8.72 12.44 -5.23
N GLY A 37 9.22 13.53 -4.65
CA GLY A 37 8.45 14.74 -4.36
C GLY A 37 7.67 15.30 -5.55
N ASP A 38 8.31 15.40 -6.71
CA ASP A 38 7.71 15.94 -7.94
C ASP A 38 6.64 15.03 -8.58
N LEU A 39 6.48 13.80 -8.06
CA LEU A 39 5.55 12.80 -8.63
C LEU A 39 4.21 12.76 -7.93
N PHE A 40 4.08 13.31 -6.71
CA PHE A 40 2.83 13.31 -5.99
C PHE A 40 1.83 14.30 -6.61
N ASP A 41 0.55 13.93 -6.63
CA ASP A 41 -0.50 14.76 -7.23
C ASP A 41 -0.70 16.08 -6.46
N LEU A 42 -0.54 16.05 -5.14
CA LEU A 42 -0.67 17.25 -4.29
C LEU A 42 0.22 17.12 -3.06
N VAL A 43 0.83 18.25 -2.71
CA VAL A 43 1.64 18.40 -1.50
C VAL A 43 0.96 19.43 -0.60
N CYS A 44 0.75 19.08 0.67
CA CYS A 44 0.26 19.98 1.69
C CYS A 44 1.40 20.38 2.62
N GLU A 45 1.78 21.66 2.61
CA GLU A 45 2.85 22.20 3.45
C GLU A 45 2.47 22.17 4.95
N ASP A 46 1.16 22.37 5.25
CA ASP A 46 0.64 22.28 6.61
C ASP A 46 0.30 20.81 6.96
N PRO A 47 1.08 20.14 7.83
CA PRO A 47 0.79 18.76 8.23
C PRO A 47 -0.52 18.60 9.02
N MET A 48 -1.12 19.71 9.47
CA MET A 48 -2.45 19.71 10.11
C MET A 48 -3.59 19.71 9.09
N PHE A 49 -3.32 19.94 7.80
CA PHE A 49 -4.35 20.03 6.76
C PHE A 49 -5.49 21.01 7.12
N GLY A 50 -5.15 22.10 7.83
CA GLY A 50 -6.11 23.09 8.31
C GLY A 50 -7.02 22.61 9.46
N CYS A 51 -6.71 21.51 10.12
CA CYS A 51 -7.49 20.90 11.20
C CYS A 51 -6.89 21.20 12.58
N ASP A 52 -7.68 20.99 13.64
CA ASP A 52 -7.27 21.23 15.03
C ASP A 52 -6.60 20.00 15.70
N THR A 53 -6.78 18.80 15.15
CA THR A 53 -6.22 17.55 15.67
C THR A 53 -5.55 16.72 14.58
N TRP A 54 -4.56 15.90 14.96
CA TRP A 54 -3.83 15.04 14.04
C TRP A 54 -4.73 13.97 13.38
N GLU A 55 -5.71 13.46 14.12
CA GLU A 55 -6.67 12.48 13.59
C GLU A 55 -7.60 13.13 12.56
N SER A 56 -8.05 14.36 12.80
CA SER A 56 -8.85 15.13 11.83
C SER A 56 -8.01 15.48 10.59
N ALA A 57 -6.73 15.79 10.77
CA ALA A 57 -5.79 16.03 9.68
C ALA A 57 -5.67 14.79 8.78
N GLU A 58 -5.50 13.60 9.35
CA GLU A 58 -5.44 12.35 8.61
C GLU A 58 -6.76 12.02 7.91
N SER A 59 -7.90 12.27 8.58
CA SER A 59 -9.23 12.11 7.97
C SER A 59 -9.41 12.99 6.74
N THR A 60 -8.97 14.25 6.84
CA THR A 60 -9.01 15.20 5.73
C THR A 60 -8.09 14.78 4.60
N LEU A 61 -6.85 14.41 4.91
CA LEU A 61 -5.88 13.90 3.95
C LEU A 61 -6.45 12.73 3.13
N GLN A 62 -7.03 11.72 3.80
CA GLN A 62 -7.59 10.55 3.11
C GLN A 62 -8.82 10.92 2.26
N LYS A 63 -9.72 11.73 2.79
CA LYS A 63 -10.90 12.21 2.07
C LYS A 63 -10.53 12.99 0.81
N GLU A 64 -9.60 13.93 0.92
CA GLU A 64 -9.16 14.73 -0.23
C GLU A 64 -8.48 13.85 -1.29
N THR A 65 -7.67 12.85 -0.87
CA THR A 65 -7.04 11.90 -1.80
C THR A 65 -8.09 11.05 -2.54
N ALA A 66 -9.09 10.56 -1.84
CA ALA A 66 -10.22 9.82 -2.44
C ALA A 66 -11.00 10.72 -3.42
N THR A 67 -11.30 11.95 -3.02
CA THR A 67 -11.98 12.94 -3.87
C THR A 67 -11.17 13.26 -5.12
N GLN A 68 -9.86 13.42 -4.97
CA GLN A 68 -8.95 13.66 -6.10
C GLN A 68 -8.94 12.51 -7.09
N ALA A 69 -8.90 11.24 -6.60
CA ALA A 69 -8.94 10.07 -7.47
C ALA A 69 -10.25 9.99 -8.27
N ILE A 70 -11.39 10.29 -7.63
CA ILE A 70 -12.71 10.34 -8.26
C ILE A 70 -12.76 11.47 -9.30
N SER A 71 -12.32 12.66 -8.94
CA SER A 71 -12.31 13.84 -9.82
C SER A 71 -11.41 13.64 -11.06
N LYS A 72 -10.21 13.07 -10.88
CA LYS A 72 -9.29 12.76 -12.00
C LYS A 72 -9.92 11.82 -13.02
N ALA A 73 -10.77 10.89 -12.58
CA ALA A 73 -11.51 9.99 -13.46
C ALA A 73 -12.71 10.66 -14.16
N GLY A 74 -13.05 11.90 -13.79
CA GLY A 74 -14.26 12.58 -14.24
C GLY A 74 -15.54 11.95 -13.69
N LEU A 75 -15.45 11.32 -12.52
CA LEU A 75 -16.54 10.62 -11.84
C LEU A 75 -17.06 11.44 -10.65
N SER A 76 -18.20 11.00 -10.14
CA SER A 76 -18.76 11.42 -8.85
C SER A 76 -18.76 10.27 -7.84
N SER A 77 -19.03 10.56 -6.57
CA SER A 77 -19.17 9.50 -5.55
C SER A 77 -20.28 8.49 -5.89
N GLU A 78 -21.30 8.91 -6.62
CA GLU A 78 -22.42 8.06 -7.04
C GLU A 78 -22.01 6.99 -8.07
N ASP A 79 -20.89 7.21 -8.77
CA ASP A 79 -20.34 6.25 -9.74
C ASP A 79 -19.54 5.13 -9.06
N ILE A 80 -19.26 5.26 -7.75
CA ILE A 80 -18.49 4.32 -6.93
C ILE A 80 -19.45 3.47 -6.11
N HIS A 81 -19.44 2.16 -6.35
CA HIS A 81 -20.39 1.25 -5.71
C HIS A 81 -19.99 0.82 -4.30
N LEU A 82 -18.69 0.83 -3.99
CA LEU A 82 -18.15 0.35 -2.73
C LEU A 82 -16.77 0.97 -2.48
N MET A 83 -16.45 1.20 -1.22
CA MET A 83 -15.14 1.65 -0.78
C MET A 83 -14.54 0.64 0.21
N PHE A 84 -13.27 0.28 -0.02
CA PHE A 84 -12.41 -0.43 0.92
C PHE A 84 -11.29 0.50 1.35
N ALA A 85 -11.21 0.81 2.62
CA ALA A 85 -10.21 1.77 3.08
C ALA A 85 -9.81 1.53 4.53
N GLY A 86 -8.66 2.06 4.92
CA GLY A 86 -8.17 1.95 6.28
C GLY A 86 -7.02 2.90 6.58
N ASP A 87 -6.65 2.92 7.83
CA ASP A 87 -5.55 3.69 8.40
C ASP A 87 -4.87 2.88 9.52
N LEU A 88 -3.95 3.50 10.27
CA LEU A 88 -3.22 2.84 11.35
C LEU A 88 -3.88 2.98 12.73
N LEU A 89 -4.97 3.73 12.85
CA LEU A 89 -5.58 4.07 14.13
C LEU A 89 -6.58 2.99 14.57
N ALA A 90 -6.77 2.90 15.88
CA ALA A 90 -7.78 2.03 16.44
C ALA A 90 -9.17 2.35 15.86
N GLN A 91 -9.93 1.30 15.53
CA GLN A 91 -11.24 1.34 14.88
C GLN A 91 -11.24 2.06 13.51
N THR A 92 -10.08 2.20 12.86
CA THR A 92 -9.92 2.95 11.61
C THR A 92 -10.56 4.34 11.68
N SER A 93 -10.24 5.07 12.77
CA SER A 93 -10.96 6.28 13.11
C SER A 93 -10.78 7.40 12.10
N ALA A 94 -9.57 7.58 11.55
CA ALA A 94 -9.36 8.58 10.50
C ALA A 94 -10.19 8.27 9.25
N THR A 95 -10.20 7.02 8.81
CA THR A 95 -10.97 6.56 7.65
C THR A 95 -12.47 6.70 7.85
N CYS A 96 -12.99 6.35 9.04
CA CYS A 96 -14.41 6.46 9.33
C CYS A 96 -14.91 7.90 9.20
N PHE A 97 -14.18 8.87 9.76
CA PHE A 97 -14.56 10.27 9.64
C PHE A 97 -14.34 10.83 8.22
N GLY A 98 -13.25 10.44 7.57
CA GLY A 98 -12.94 10.86 6.19
C GLY A 98 -13.97 10.33 5.18
N SER A 99 -14.36 9.07 5.29
CA SER A 99 -15.31 8.42 4.37
C SER A 99 -16.76 8.90 4.55
N ALA A 100 -17.15 9.35 5.75
CA ALA A 100 -18.51 9.79 6.04
C ALA A 100 -18.99 10.90 5.08
N GLY A 101 -18.08 11.78 4.65
CA GLY A 101 -18.40 12.87 3.72
C GLY A 101 -18.50 12.45 2.25
N LEU A 102 -18.13 11.22 1.90
CA LEU A 102 -18.16 10.74 0.53
C LEU A 102 -19.49 10.07 0.15
N GLY A 103 -20.26 9.57 1.14
CA GLY A 103 -21.55 8.93 0.92
C GLY A 103 -21.47 7.58 0.20
N ILE A 104 -20.29 6.97 0.11
CA ILE A 104 -20.05 5.69 -0.56
C ILE A 104 -20.21 4.56 0.46
N PRO A 105 -20.90 3.44 0.15
CA PRO A 105 -20.92 2.23 0.97
C PRO A 105 -19.50 1.77 1.29
N PHE A 106 -19.19 1.45 2.55
CA PHE A 106 -17.83 1.36 3.05
C PHE A 106 -17.56 0.13 3.90
N TYR A 107 -16.40 -0.49 3.69
CA TYR A 107 -15.78 -1.45 4.60
C TYR A 107 -14.45 -0.91 5.09
N GLY A 108 -14.34 -0.73 6.43
CA GLY A 108 -13.08 -0.41 7.11
C GLY A 108 -12.19 -1.64 7.22
N LEU A 109 -10.91 -1.49 6.84
CA LEU A 109 -9.91 -2.55 6.83
C LEU A 109 -8.78 -2.21 7.78
N TYR A 110 -8.18 -3.24 8.38
CA TYR A 110 -7.01 -3.08 9.22
C TYR A 110 -6.01 -4.23 9.03
N GLY A 111 -5.03 -4.01 8.18
CA GLY A 111 -3.83 -4.86 8.01
C GLY A 111 -2.54 -4.10 8.33
N ALA A 112 -2.61 -3.13 9.24
CA ALA A 112 -1.53 -2.18 9.50
C ALA A 112 -1.05 -1.56 8.17
N CYS A 113 0.26 -1.45 7.94
CA CYS A 113 0.79 -0.84 6.72
C CYS A 113 0.44 -1.62 5.43
N SER A 114 -0.02 -2.89 5.51
CA SER A 114 -0.43 -3.69 4.35
C SER A 114 -1.85 -3.40 3.85
N THR A 115 -2.60 -2.53 4.51
CA THR A 115 -4.03 -2.30 4.26
C THR A 115 -4.37 -1.95 2.81
N ILE A 116 -3.49 -1.26 2.06
CA ILE A 116 -3.74 -1.03 0.62
C ILE A 116 -3.75 -2.33 -0.18
N GLY A 117 -2.94 -3.33 0.20
CA GLY A 117 -2.96 -4.66 -0.41
C GLY A 117 -4.25 -5.41 -0.12
N GLU A 118 -4.79 -5.29 1.10
CA GLU A 118 -6.12 -5.81 1.45
C GLU A 118 -7.22 -5.12 0.64
N ALA A 119 -7.20 -3.78 0.57
CA ALA A 119 -8.18 -2.99 -0.16
C ALA A 119 -8.23 -3.36 -1.65
N LEU A 120 -7.05 -3.42 -2.31
CA LEU A 120 -6.96 -3.84 -3.71
C LEU A 120 -7.44 -5.28 -3.91
N SER A 121 -7.10 -6.17 -2.96
CA SER A 121 -7.52 -7.58 -3.03
C SER A 121 -9.03 -7.74 -2.87
N LEU A 122 -9.62 -7.14 -1.84
CA LEU A 122 -11.05 -7.23 -1.58
C LEU A 122 -11.87 -6.47 -2.62
N GLY A 123 -11.39 -5.30 -3.09
CA GLY A 123 -12.00 -4.57 -4.19
C GLY A 123 -12.06 -5.40 -5.48
N SER A 124 -10.95 -6.07 -5.80
CA SER A 124 -10.87 -6.98 -6.95
C SER A 124 -11.85 -8.16 -6.83
N LEU A 125 -11.93 -8.77 -5.65
CA LEU A 125 -12.87 -9.87 -5.39
C LEU A 125 -14.32 -9.40 -5.46
N ALA A 126 -14.66 -8.23 -4.92
CA ALA A 126 -15.99 -7.65 -4.97
C ALA A 126 -16.46 -7.39 -6.42
N LEU A 127 -15.60 -6.79 -7.24
CA LEU A 127 -15.87 -6.57 -8.66
C LEU A 127 -16.06 -7.89 -9.43
N THR A 128 -15.20 -8.86 -9.15
CA THR A 128 -15.28 -10.20 -9.76
C THR A 128 -16.54 -10.95 -9.35
N ALA A 129 -17.04 -10.73 -8.13
CA ALA A 129 -18.31 -11.28 -7.65
C ALA A 129 -19.55 -10.54 -8.21
N GLY A 130 -19.38 -9.46 -8.95
CA GLY A 130 -20.45 -8.68 -9.54
C GLY A 130 -21.13 -7.70 -8.60
N PHE A 131 -20.45 -7.28 -7.52
CA PHE A 131 -21.00 -6.31 -6.56
C PHE A 131 -21.15 -4.90 -7.13
N GLY A 132 -20.51 -4.60 -8.24
CA GLY A 132 -20.55 -3.32 -8.93
C GLY A 132 -19.58 -3.30 -10.09
N THR A 133 -19.40 -2.13 -10.67
CA THR A 133 -18.47 -1.91 -11.79
C THR A 133 -17.26 -1.08 -11.40
N ARG A 134 -17.34 -0.30 -10.29
CA ARG A 134 -16.25 0.51 -9.75
C ARG A 134 -16.17 0.40 -8.24
N VAL A 135 -14.95 0.31 -7.73
CA VAL A 135 -14.63 0.25 -6.31
C VAL A 135 -13.48 1.21 -6.03
N LEU A 136 -13.59 1.96 -4.93
CA LEU A 136 -12.53 2.82 -4.43
C LEU A 136 -11.72 2.08 -3.36
N CYS A 137 -10.40 2.06 -3.51
CA CYS A 137 -9.44 1.55 -2.53
C CYS A 137 -8.57 2.71 -2.05
N ALA A 138 -8.56 3.01 -0.74
CA ALA A 138 -7.81 4.14 -0.21
C ALA A 138 -7.20 3.83 1.15
N THR A 139 -5.98 4.30 1.38
CA THR A 139 -5.34 4.23 2.71
C THR A 139 -4.54 5.48 2.99
N SER A 140 -4.44 5.82 4.28
CA SER A 140 -3.66 6.94 4.78
C SER A 140 -2.86 6.56 6.00
N SER A 141 -1.80 7.29 6.26
CA SER A 141 -1.13 7.37 7.54
C SER A 141 -0.70 8.81 7.80
N HIS A 142 -0.57 9.15 9.06
CA HIS A 142 -0.09 10.46 9.49
C HIS A 142 0.92 10.27 10.63
N PHE A 143 2.08 10.91 10.53
CA PHE A 143 3.15 10.74 11.52
C PHE A 143 2.65 10.89 12.95
N ALA A 144 2.06 12.02 13.30
CA ALA A 144 1.73 12.31 14.69
C ALA A 144 0.56 11.50 15.23
N SER A 145 -0.45 11.16 14.41
CA SER A 145 -1.58 10.33 14.83
C SER A 145 -1.16 8.89 15.10
N ALA A 146 -0.30 8.31 14.23
CA ALA A 146 0.14 6.94 14.33
C ALA A 146 1.30 6.74 15.31
N GLU A 147 2.33 7.58 15.25
CA GLU A 147 3.57 7.39 16.04
C GLU A 147 3.33 7.44 17.54
N LYS A 148 2.37 8.25 18.01
CA LYS A 148 2.01 8.30 19.43
C LYS A 148 1.44 6.99 19.98
N GLU A 149 1.00 6.07 19.12
CA GLU A 149 0.47 4.79 19.54
C GLU A 149 1.57 3.80 19.95
N PHE A 150 2.75 3.87 19.34
CA PHE A 150 3.85 2.94 19.59
C PHE A 150 5.17 3.61 20.03
N ARG A 151 5.28 4.92 19.88
CA ARG A 151 6.43 5.71 20.29
C ARG A 151 6.04 6.71 21.36
N PHE A 152 6.01 6.28 22.59
CA PHE A 152 5.57 7.08 23.73
C PHE A 152 6.69 7.26 24.77
N PRO A 153 6.93 8.49 25.25
CA PRO A 153 6.30 9.74 24.79
C PRO A 153 6.89 10.19 23.44
N LEU A 154 6.04 10.75 22.59
CA LEU A 154 6.41 11.17 21.22
C LEU A 154 7.52 12.23 21.21
N GLY A 155 7.62 13.04 22.27
CA GLY A 155 8.69 14.03 22.44
C GLY A 155 10.12 13.47 22.45
N TYR A 156 10.29 12.16 22.64
CA TYR A 156 11.57 11.45 22.50
C TYR A 156 11.74 10.78 21.13
N GLY A 157 10.93 11.13 20.16
CA GLY A 157 10.97 10.54 18.83
C GLY A 157 12.27 10.69 18.05
N ASN A 158 13.16 11.59 18.47
CA ASN A 158 14.51 11.75 17.95
C ASN A 158 15.51 10.67 18.46
N GLN A 159 15.15 9.91 19.49
CA GLN A 159 15.96 8.81 20.04
C GLN A 159 15.54 7.49 19.39
N ARG A 160 15.84 7.33 18.10
CA ARG A 160 15.45 6.17 17.31
C ARG A 160 16.68 5.31 16.96
N PRO A 161 16.60 3.96 17.04
CA PRO A 161 17.63 3.09 16.48
C PRO A 161 17.63 3.16 14.94
N PHE A 162 18.73 2.70 14.32
CA PHE A 162 18.81 2.64 12.85
C PHE A 162 17.80 1.68 12.18
N SER A 163 17.17 0.80 12.96
CA SER A 163 16.09 -0.07 12.49
C SER A 163 14.73 0.62 12.42
N ALA A 164 14.57 1.76 13.10
CA ALA A 164 13.30 2.49 13.10
C ALA A 164 13.02 3.13 11.73
N THR A 165 11.76 3.12 11.35
CA THR A 165 11.24 3.82 10.18
C THR A 165 10.52 5.10 10.60
N TRP A 166 10.23 5.96 9.66
CA TRP A 166 9.45 7.19 9.84
C TRP A 166 8.06 7.02 9.24
N THR A 167 7.01 7.22 10.02
CA THR A 167 5.65 7.13 9.48
C THR A 167 5.40 8.24 8.47
N VAL A 168 5.04 7.84 7.26
CA VAL A 168 4.69 8.73 6.15
C VAL A 168 3.40 9.47 6.46
N THR A 169 3.40 10.80 6.32
CA THR A 169 2.18 11.60 6.29
C THR A 169 1.71 11.68 4.85
N GLY A 170 0.89 10.71 4.46
CA GLY A 170 0.45 10.58 3.08
C GLY A 170 -0.76 9.66 2.94
N SER A 171 -1.37 9.76 1.78
CA SER A 171 -2.51 8.92 1.38
C SER A 171 -2.40 8.57 -0.09
N GLY A 172 -2.86 7.38 -0.44
CA GLY A 172 -3.04 6.94 -1.82
C GLY A 172 -4.42 6.34 -2.02
N ALA A 173 -5.02 6.62 -3.16
CA ALA A 173 -6.32 6.08 -3.55
C ALA A 173 -6.30 5.57 -4.99
N CYS A 174 -6.98 4.43 -5.24
CA CYS A 174 -7.12 3.83 -6.55
C CYS A 174 -8.59 3.51 -6.83
N ILE A 175 -9.07 3.78 -8.05
CA ILE A 175 -10.38 3.33 -8.53
C ILE A 175 -10.16 2.09 -9.39
N LEU A 176 -10.70 0.95 -8.95
CA LEU A 176 -10.73 -0.28 -9.71
C LEU A 176 -12.01 -0.35 -10.55
N SER A 177 -11.90 -0.85 -11.78
CA SER A 177 -13.02 -0.98 -12.73
C SER A 177 -13.02 -2.33 -13.42
N THR A 178 -14.23 -2.84 -13.75
CA THR A 178 -14.41 -4.02 -14.59
C THR A 178 -14.23 -3.74 -16.09
N SER A 179 -14.14 -2.47 -16.47
CA SER A 179 -13.95 -2.03 -17.84
C SER A 179 -12.65 -1.27 -18.00
N PRO A 180 -12.00 -1.34 -19.17
CA PRO A 180 -10.79 -0.58 -19.42
C PRO A 180 -11.05 0.94 -19.31
N PRO A 181 -10.04 1.71 -18.86
CA PRO A 181 -10.15 3.15 -18.76
C PRO A 181 -10.41 3.81 -20.11
N GLY A 182 -11.26 4.83 -20.12
CA GLY A 182 -11.54 5.62 -21.32
C GLY A 182 -10.28 6.32 -21.86
N GLU A 183 -10.32 6.77 -23.11
CA GLU A 183 -9.17 7.41 -23.77
C GLU A 183 -8.58 8.63 -23.02
N LYS A 184 -9.44 9.32 -22.26
CA LYS A 184 -9.07 10.50 -21.47
C LYS A 184 -8.79 10.19 -19.99
N ALA A 185 -8.83 8.92 -19.60
CA ALA A 185 -8.59 8.53 -18.21
C ALA A 185 -7.13 8.87 -17.80
N PRO A 186 -6.91 9.28 -16.54
CA PRO A 186 -5.59 9.73 -16.07
C PRO A 186 -4.54 8.61 -16.10
N LEU A 187 -4.95 7.36 -15.91
CA LEU A 187 -4.08 6.18 -15.98
C LEU A 187 -4.21 5.46 -17.32
N ARG A 188 -4.12 6.23 -18.41
CA ARG A 188 -4.02 5.74 -19.77
C ARG A 188 -2.98 6.49 -20.57
N SER A 189 -2.13 5.76 -21.29
CA SER A 189 -1.14 6.32 -22.20
C SER A 189 -1.28 5.63 -23.57
N GLY A 190 -1.90 6.32 -24.52
CA GLY A 190 -2.26 5.71 -25.80
C GLY A 190 -3.18 4.52 -25.62
N LYS A 191 -2.70 3.31 -25.92
CA LYS A 191 -3.40 2.04 -25.66
C LYS A 191 -3.03 1.42 -24.30
N GLY A 192 -2.00 1.92 -23.61
CA GLY A 192 -1.48 1.34 -22.39
C GLY A 192 -2.31 1.72 -21.16
N CYS A 193 -2.60 0.77 -20.30
CA CYS A 193 -3.22 0.94 -18.99
C CYS A 193 -2.70 -0.10 -17.99
N ALA A 194 -3.03 0.07 -16.71
CA ALA A 194 -2.67 -0.86 -15.65
C ALA A 194 -3.86 -1.71 -15.22
N ALA A 195 -3.63 -3.00 -14.96
CA ALA A 195 -4.69 -3.88 -14.48
C ALA A 195 -4.16 -4.91 -13.47
N ILE A 196 -5.00 -5.27 -12.51
CA ILE A 196 -4.78 -6.36 -11.56
C ILE A 196 -5.20 -7.66 -12.25
N THR A 197 -4.27 -8.59 -12.36
CA THR A 197 -4.49 -9.90 -13.03
C THR A 197 -4.46 -11.07 -12.04
N GLY A 198 -3.96 -10.86 -10.84
CA GLY A 198 -3.90 -11.91 -9.83
C GLY A 198 -3.59 -11.39 -8.44
N LEU A 199 -3.89 -12.23 -7.46
CA LEU A 199 -3.71 -11.96 -6.04
C LEU A 199 -3.06 -13.15 -5.34
N THR A 200 -2.31 -12.87 -4.28
CA THR A 200 -1.84 -13.86 -3.30
C THR A 200 -2.23 -13.38 -1.91
N ALA A 201 -3.15 -14.08 -1.24
CA ALA A 201 -3.53 -13.76 0.13
C ALA A 201 -2.39 -14.16 1.08
N GLY A 202 -1.91 -13.21 1.85
CA GLY A 202 -0.92 -13.47 2.88
C GLY A 202 -1.52 -14.13 4.11
N ARG A 203 -0.65 -14.68 4.94
CA ARG A 203 -0.99 -15.18 6.27
C ARG A 203 -0.17 -14.46 7.33
N VAL A 204 -0.70 -14.42 8.53
CA VAL A 204 0.01 -13.88 9.68
C VAL A 204 1.22 -14.75 9.99
N MET A 205 2.39 -14.12 10.11
CA MET A 205 3.65 -14.76 10.48
C MET A 205 4.16 -14.12 11.76
N ASP A 206 4.43 -14.95 12.77
CA ASP A 206 4.97 -14.50 14.05
C ASP A 206 6.28 -15.24 14.36
N TYR A 207 7.37 -14.49 14.40
CA TYR A 207 8.71 -14.98 14.74
C TYR A 207 9.15 -14.58 16.16
N GLY A 208 8.21 -14.14 16.98
CA GLY A 208 8.45 -13.79 18.38
C GLY A 208 9.18 -12.46 18.60
N LEU A 209 9.29 -11.61 17.57
CA LEU A 209 9.90 -10.29 17.70
C LEU A 209 8.99 -9.36 18.51
N ARG A 210 9.62 -8.59 19.43
CA ARG A 210 8.93 -7.70 20.38
C ARG A 210 9.43 -6.26 20.32
N ASP A 211 10.24 -5.93 19.33
CA ASP A 211 10.83 -4.60 19.19
C ASP A 211 9.99 -3.74 18.23
N SER A 212 9.21 -2.81 18.79
CA SER A 212 8.40 -1.87 18.00
C SER A 212 9.24 -0.90 17.15
N MET A 213 10.54 -0.79 17.43
CA MET A 213 11.46 0.02 16.64
C MET A 213 12.15 -0.78 15.52
N ASN A 214 11.74 -2.05 15.30
CA ASN A 214 12.23 -2.91 14.23
C ASN A 214 11.08 -3.59 13.52
N MET A 215 10.10 -2.81 13.04
CA MET A 215 8.92 -3.34 12.34
C MET A 215 9.29 -4.04 11.05
N GLY A 216 10.31 -3.58 10.33
CA GLY A 216 10.80 -4.25 9.12
C GLY A 216 11.21 -5.71 9.40
N GLY A 217 11.86 -5.97 10.53
CA GLY A 217 12.17 -7.33 10.98
C GLY A 217 10.93 -8.18 11.29
N CYS A 218 9.87 -7.57 11.85
CA CYS A 218 8.60 -8.25 12.10
C CYS A 218 7.86 -8.61 10.80
N MET A 219 7.93 -7.74 9.78
CA MET A 219 7.20 -7.88 8.52
C MET A 219 7.92 -8.78 7.48
N ALA A 220 9.24 -8.81 7.49
CA ALA A 220 10.03 -9.51 6.47
C ALA A 220 9.66 -11.00 6.31
N PRO A 221 9.40 -11.81 7.37
CA PRO A 221 8.95 -13.18 7.22
C PRO A 221 7.62 -13.33 6.48
N ALA A 222 6.66 -12.43 6.73
CA ALA A 222 5.37 -12.45 6.04
C ALA A 222 5.51 -12.07 4.56
N ALA A 223 6.36 -11.10 4.25
CA ALA A 223 6.70 -10.75 2.87
C ALA A 223 7.37 -11.91 2.14
N CYS A 224 8.32 -12.59 2.80
CA CYS A 224 9.00 -13.77 2.27
C CYS A 224 8.01 -14.89 1.92
N ASP A 225 7.13 -15.26 2.86
CA ASP A 225 6.09 -16.29 2.63
C ASP A 225 5.17 -15.93 1.46
N THR A 226 4.71 -14.67 1.42
CA THR A 226 3.79 -14.21 0.37
C THR A 226 4.44 -14.20 -1.01
N ILE A 227 5.67 -13.71 -1.13
CA ILE A 227 6.42 -13.67 -2.40
C ILE A 227 6.71 -15.10 -2.88
N ALA A 228 7.22 -15.97 -2.02
CA ALA A 228 7.53 -17.36 -2.37
C ALA A 228 6.27 -18.12 -2.81
N ARG A 229 5.14 -17.93 -2.11
CA ARG A 229 3.85 -18.51 -2.51
C ARG A 229 3.35 -17.94 -3.83
N SER A 230 3.44 -16.65 -4.04
CA SER A 230 3.05 -16.03 -5.29
C SER A 230 3.81 -16.66 -6.46
N PHE A 231 5.13 -16.78 -6.36
CA PHE A 231 5.93 -17.42 -7.41
C PHE A 231 5.54 -18.88 -7.62
N SER A 232 5.42 -19.66 -6.55
CA SER A 232 5.04 -21.06 -6.62
C SER A 232 3.64 -21.26 -7.21
N ASP A 233 2.64 -20.53 -6.72
CA ASP A 233 1.24 -20.69 -7.11
C ASP A 233 0.99 -20.27 -8.57
N PHE A 234 1.65 -19.18 -9.03
CA PHE A 234 1.57 -18.75 -10.42
C PHE A 234 2.52 -19.50 -11.37
N GLY A 235 3.39 -20.38 -10.85
CA GLY A 235 4.42 -21.06 -11.64
C GLY A 235 5.41 -20.06 -12.26
N ARG A 236 5.76 -19.00 -11.54
CA ARG A 236 6.63 -17.91 -11.99
C ARG A 236 7.92 -17.84 -11.18
N THR A 237 8.89 -17.13 -11.71
CA THR A 237 10.19 -16.87 -11.10
C THR A 237 10.45 -15.36 -11.06
N PRO A 238 11.48 -14.86 -10.37
CA PRO A 238 11.84 -13.46 -10.42
C PRO A 238 12.01 -12.88 -11.84
N SER A 239 12.47 -13.70 -12.80
CA SER A 239 12.65 -13.27 -14.21
C SER A 239 11.35 -12.97 -14.97
N ASP A 240 10.21 -13.37 -14.43
CA ASP A 240 8.90 -13.10 -15.01
C ASP A 240 8.33 -11.73 -14.60
N TYR A 241 9.06 -10.98 -13.77
CA TYR A 241 8.67 -9.68 -13.25
C TYR A 241 9.73 -8.61 -13.52
N ASP A 242 9.31 -7.41 -13.89
CA ASP A 242 10.20 -6.25 -14.04
C ASP A 242 10.61 -5.68 -12.68
N ALA A 243 9.72 -5.77 -11.69
CA ALA A 243 9.99 -5.38 -10.31
C ALA A 243 9.09 -6.12 -9.32
N VAL A 244 9.59 -6.30 -8.11
CA VAL A 244 8.82 -6.72 -6.93
C VAL A 244 8.93 -5.62 -5.87
N PHE A 245 7.80 -5.06 -5.49
CA PHE A 245 7.74 -3.96 -4.51
C PHE A 245 7.24 -4.48 -3.17
N THR A 246 7.98 -4.20 -2.10
CA THR A 246 7.46 -4.30 -0.73
C THR A 246 6.97 -2.94 -0.24
N GLY A 247 6.11 -2.95 0.78
CA GLY A 247 5.46 -1.74 1.27
C GLY A 247 6.42 -0.80 2.02
N ASP A 248 6.94 -1.29 3.12
CA ASP A 248 7.66 -0.46 4.08
C ASP A 248 8.59 -1.27 5.00
N LEU A 249 9.26 -2.25 4.43
CA LEU A 249 10.28 -3.03 5.16
C LEU A 249 11.45 -2.17 5.62
N GLY A 250 11.73 -1.10 4.86
CA GLY A 250 12.92 -0.30 5.05
C GLY A 250 14.21 -1.08 4.82
N ILE A 251 15.35 -0.42 5.00
CA ILE A 251 16.67 -1.00 4.70
C ILE A 251 16.93 -2.29 5.50
N ILE A 252 16.53 -2.32 6.78
CA ILE A 252 16.78 -3.49 7.64
C ILE A 252 15.87 -4.64 7.26
N GLY A 253 14.56 -4.42 7.10
CA GLY A 253 13.63 -5.46 6.72
C GLY A 253 13.87 -5.98 5.30
N GLN A 254 14.29 -5.12 4.37
CA GLN A 254 14.70 -5.52 3.03
C GLN A 254 15.85 -6.52 3.07
N LYS A 255 16.90 -6.24 3.87
CA LYS A 255 18.03 -7.15 4.01
C LYS A 255 17.59 -8.51 4.54
N ILE A 256 16.77 -8.53 5.59
CA ILE A 256 16.25 -9.77 6.18
C ILE A 256 15.41 -10.53 5.13
N LEU A 257 14.53 -9.85 4.38
CA LEU A 257 13.73 -10.46 3.33
C LEU A 257 14.61 -11.14 2.28
N LEU A 258 15.64 -10.44 1.78
CA LEU A 258 16.51 -10.96 0.74
C LEU A 258 17.30 -12.18 1.23
N ASP A 259 17.78 -12.17 2.47
CA ASP A 259 18.47 -13.31 3.08
C ASP A 259 17.52 -14.52 3.21
N LEU A 260 16.28 -14.33 3.71
CA LEU A 260 15.27 -15.39 3.82
C LEU A 260 14.86 -16.00 2.47
N LEU A 261 14.78 -15.19 1.41
CA LEU A 261 14.46 -15.68 0.06
C LEU A 261 15.63 -16.42 -0.57
N GLU A 262 16.88 -15.98 -0.33
CA GLU A 262 18.08 -16.68 -0.81
C GLU A 262 18.19 -18.08 -0.19
N GLU A 263 17.82 -18.27 1.09
CA GLU A 263 17.72 -19.60 1.73
C GLU A 263 16.72 -20.52 1.00
N GLN A 264 15.73 -19.96 0.32
CA GLN A 264 14.76 -20.68 -0.51
C GLN A 264 15.17 -20.77 -1.99
N ASN A 265 16.40 -20.39 -2.34
CA ASN A 265 16.90 -20.28 -3.71
C ASN A 265 16.13 -19.31 -4.60
N ILE A 266 15.52 -18.26 -4.01
CA ILE A 266 14.84 -17.17 -4.72
C ILE A 266 15.73 -15.94 -4.67
N ARG A 267 16.40 -15.62 -5.79
CA ARG A 267 17.24 -14.43 -5.90
C ARG A 267 16.43 -13.23 -6.36
N LEU A 268 16.01 -12.38 -5.40
CA LEU A 268 15.15 -11.25 -5.66
C LEU A 268 15.90 -9.91 -5.79
N SER A 269 17.11 -9.81 -5.26
CA SER A 269 17.87 -8.54 -5.15
C SER A 269 17.94 -7.69 -6.43
N PRO A 270 18.00 -8.24 -7.67
CA PRO A 270 18.11 -7.42 -8.87
C PRO A 270 16.84 -6.62 -9.22
N ILE A 271 15.66 -7.09 -8.76
CA ILE A 271 14.36 -6.51 -9.13
C ILE A 271 13.56 -6.02 -7.92
N HIS A 272 14.08 -6.24 -6.71
CA HIS A 272 13.40 -5.81 -5.48
C HIS A 272 13.52 -4.30 -5.26
N LYS A 273 12.42 -3.69 -4.89
CA LYS A 273 12.30 -2.30 -4.45
C LYS A 273 11.40 -2.24 -3.22
N ASP A 274 11.65 -1.28 -2.35
CA ASP A 274 10.82 -1.05 -1.15
C ASP A 274 10.30 0.38 -1.15
N CYS A 275 8.99 0.55 -0.99
CA CYS A 275 8.36 1.88 -1.07
C CYS A 275 8.87 2.81 0.04
N GLY A 276 9.13 2.26 1.23
CA GLY A 276 9.68 3.03 2.35
C GLY A 276 11.11 3.53 2.09
N ILE A 277 11.91 2.78 1.34
CA ILE A 277 13.25 3.21 0.94
C ILE A 277 13.18 4.26 -0.18
N LEU A 278 12.19 4.15 -1.08
CA LEU A 278 12.06 5.04 -2.22
C LEU A 278 11.55 6.44 -1.86
N ILE A 279 10.73 6.55 -0.80
CA ILE A 279 10.02 7.80 -0.50
C ILE A 279 10.90 8.86 0.18
N TYR A 280 11.96 8.45 0.90
CA TYR A 280 12.85 9.34 1.63
C TYR A 280 14.31 9.20 1.22
N ASP A 281 15.05 10.29 1.38
CA ASP A 281 16.51 10.32 1.33
C ASP A 281 17.04 10.38 2.77
N ASP A 282 17.36 9.20 3.35
CA ASP A 282 17.76 9.10 4.76
C ASP A 282 18.88 10.06 5.17
N PRO A 283 19.99 10.22 4.41
CA PRO A 283 21.07 11.12 4.81
C PRO A 283 20.65 12.57 5.02
N SER A 284 19.66 13.06 4.28
CA SER A 284 19.17 14.45 4.37
C SER A 284 17.95 14.62 5.27
N GLN A 285 17.13 13.57 5.44
CA GLN A 285 15.83 13.64 6.10
C GLN A 285 15.75 12.96 7.47
N ASP A 286 16.82 12.28 7.91
CA ASP A 286 16.91 11.59 9.21
C ASP A 286 15.75 10.58 9.42
N THR A 287 15.55 9.69 8.45
CA THR A 287 14.48 8.69 8.49
C THR A 287 14.95 7.28 8.86
N HIS A 288 16.26 7.08 9.00
CA HIS A 288 16.96 5.84 9.36
C HIS A 288 16.66 4.69 8.38
N ALA A 289 15.73 3.77 8.74
CA ALA A 289 15.45 2.63 7.87
C ALA A 289 14.55 2.99 6.67
N GLY A 290 14.00 4.19 6.62
CA GLY A 290 13.11 4.65 5.55
C GLY A 290 11.71 5.00 6.03
N GLY A 291 10.75 5.10 5.11
CA GLY A 291 9.35 5.39 5.40
C GLY A 291 8.55 4.16 5.82
N SER A 292 7.44 4.37 6.54
CA SER A 292 6.48 3.34 6.88
C SER A 292 5.05 3.88 6.91
N GLY A 293 4.09 2.98 7.11
CA GLY A 293 2.67 3.32 7.21
C GLY A 293 1.86 2.95 5.96
N CYS A 294 0.56 2.76 6.12
CA CYS A 294 -0.30 2.37 5.00
C CYS A 294 -0.47 3.48 3.94
N GLY A 295 -0.17 4.73 4.27
CA GLY A 295 -0.03 5.82 3.31
C GLY A 295 1.23 5.73 2.45
N CYS A 296 2.30 5.11 2.96
CA CYS A 296 3.59 5.00 2.27
C CYS A 296 3.46 4.25 0.94
N SER A 297 3.13 2.96 0.99
CA SER A 297 3.04 2.13 -0.22
C SER A 297 1.90 2.57 -1.14
N ALA A 298 0.82 3.12 -0.59
CA ALA A 298 -0.31 3.62 -1.38
C ALA A 298 0.06 4.87 -2.19
N ALA A 299 0.76 5.83 -1.58
CA ALA A 299 1.23 7.03 -2.27
C ALA A 299 2.26 6.68 -3.36
N VAL A 300 3.23 5.80 -3.06
CA VAL A 300 4.23 5.34 -4.04
C VAL A 300 3.59 4.54 -5.17
N LEU A 301 2.57 3.72 -4.88
CA LEU A 301 1.80 3.03 -5.92
C LEU A 301 1.20 4.01 -6.91
N ALA A 302 0.47 5.02 -6.39
CA ALA A 302 -0.27 5.99 -7.22
C ALA A 302 0.66 6.91 -8.03
N SER A 303 1.74 7.41 -7.40
CA SER A 303 2.61 8.44 -7.98
C SER A 303 3.73 7.90 -8.86
N TYR A 304 4.31 6.76 -8.50
CA TYR A 304 5.52 6.23 -9.14
C TYR A 304 5.29 4.92 -9.89
N ILE A 305 4.61 3.95 -9.27
CA ILE A 305 4.50 2.59 -9.82
C ILE A 305 3.52 2.56 -11.00
N LEU A 306 2.30 3.06 -10.80
CA LEU A 306 1.25 2.99 -11.83
C LEU A 306 1.62 3.75 -13.12
N PRO A 307 2.20 4.96 -13.09
CA PRO A 307 2.63 5.63 -14.32
C PRO A 307 3.63 4.81 -15.16
N LYS A 308 4.55 4.08 -14.53
CA LYS A 308 5.53 3.23 -15.23
C LYS A 308 4.89 1.98 -15.83
N ILE A 309 3.86 1.44 -15.22
CA ILE A 309 3.07 0.34 -15.80
C ILE A 309 2.26 0.86 -16.98
N VAL A 310 1.57 1.99 -16.82
CA VAL A 310 0.74 2.60 -17.87
C VAL A 310 1.57 2.96 -19.10
N SER A 311 2.78 3.49 -18.91
CA SER A 311 3.71 3.78 -20.03
C SER A 311 4.27 2.54 -20.71
N GLY A 312 4.16 1.36 -20.08
CA GLY A 312 4.76 0.12 -20.54
C GLY A 312 6.26 -0.02 -20.26
N GLU A 313 6.84 0.86 -19.43
CA GLU A 313 8.19 0.69 -18.91
C GLU A 313 8.30 -0.62 -18.10
N TRP A 314 7.28 -0.92 -17.30
CA TRP A 314 7.11 -2.22 -16.65
C TRP A 314 5.90 -2.93 -17.21
N LYS A 315 6.10 -4.20 -17.58
CA LYS A 315 5.03 -5.06 -18.11
C LYS A 315 4.32 -5.84 -17.03
N ARG A 316 5.04 -6.26 -15.99
CA ARG A 316 4.50 -7.01 -14.85
C ARG A 316 5.28 -6.70 -13.60
N ILE A 317 4.56 -6.37 -12.54
CA ILE A 317 5.12 -6.26 -11.19
C ILE A 317 4.35 -7.13 -10.21
N LEU A 318 5.01 -7.47 -9.09
CA LEU A 318 4.35 -7.97 -7.88
C LEU A 318 4.44 -6.89 -6.80
N PHE A 319 3.28 -6.37 -6.39
CA PHE A 319 3.15 -5.37 -5.33
C PHE A 319 2.76 -6.07 -4.04
N VAL A 320 3.59 -5.96 -3.00
CA VAL A 320 3.48 -6.69 -1.73
C VAL A 320 3.53 -5.71 -0.55
N PRO A 321 2.48 -4.95 -0.29
CA PRO A 321 2.37 -4.14 0.91
C PRO A 321 2.53 -5.00 2.16
N THR A 322 3.32 -4.51 3.11
CA THR A 322 3.73 -5.19 4.34
C THR A 322 3.12 -4.52 5.55
N GLY A 323 2.82 -5.26 6.61
CA GLY A 323 2.23 -4.70 7.82
C GLY A 323 2.73 -5.40 9.08
N ALA A 324 3.06 -4.61 10.11
CA ALA A 324 3.33 -5.06 11.46
C ALA A 324 2.05 -4.92 12.29
N LEU A 325 1.46 -6.03 12.71
CA LEU A 325 0.20 -6.06 13.46
C LEU A 325 0.45 -5.73 14.94
N LEU A 326 0.95 -4.51 15.19
CA LEU A 326 1.22 -4.03 16.54
C LEU A 326 -0.08 -3.59 17.19
N SER A 327 -0.46 -4.26 18.27
CA SER A 327 -1.50 -3.81 19.20
C SER A 327 -0.83 -3.19 20.42
N LYS A 328 -1.20 -1.95 20.74
CA LYS A 328 -0.67 -1.25 21.92
C LYS A 328 -0.93 -2.03 23.22
N VAL A 329 -2.07 -2.71 23.32
CA VAL A 329 -2.43 -3.50 24.50
C VAL A 329 -1.53 -4.73 24.60
N SER A 330 -1.51 -5.60 23.60
CA SER A 330 -0.71 -6.83 23.62
C SER A 330 0.80 -6.55 23.69
N PHE A 331 1.27 -5.51 22.98
CA PHE A 331 2.66 -5.08 23.06
C PHE A 331 3.05 -4.67 24.50
N ASN A 332 2.21 -3.90 25.19
CA ASN A 332 2.46 -3.50 26.58
C ASN A 332 2.36 -4.69 27.56
N GLU A 333 1.66 -5.75 27.20
CA GLU A 333 1.60 -7.03 27.94
C GLU A 333 2.80 -7.93 27.64
N GLY A 334 3.68 -7.52 26.71
CA GLY A 334 4.91 -8.22 26.36
C GLY A 334 4.75 -9.26 25.25
N ASP A 335 3.66 -9.22 24.49
CA ASP A 335 3.47 -10.07 23.32
C ASP A 335 4.38 -9.66 22.15
N SER A 336 4.53 -10.58 21.21
CA SER A 336 5.24 -10.35 19.94
C SER A 336 4.41 -9.50 18.98
N ILE A 337 5.07 -9.02 17.92
CA ILE A 337 4.46 -8.24 16.84
C ILE A 337 4.43 -9.12 15.58
N PRO A 338 3.28 -9.71 15.23
CA PRO A 338 3.15 -10.52 14.01
C PRO A 338 3.22 -9.64 12.76
N GLY A 339 3.71 -10.23 11.64
CA GLY A 339 3.71 -9.61 10.33
C GLY A 339 2.62 -10.17 9.41
N ILE A 340 2.18 -9.37 8.45
CA ILE A 340 1.27 -9.73 7.36
C ILE A 340 1.73 -9.06 6.06
N ALA A 341 1.47 -9.69 4.90
CA ALA A 341 1.68 -9.08 3.60
C ALA A 341 0.75 -9.73 2.57
N HIS A 342 0.24 -8.94 1.61
CA HIS A 342 -0.61 -9.43 0.53
C HIS A 342 0.00 -9.11 -0.82
N GLY A 343 0.01 -10.06 -1.75
CA GLY A 343 0.56 -9.90 -3.08
C GLY A 343 -0.52 -9.52 -4.11
N VAL A 344 -0.26 -8.48 -4.89
CA VAL A 344 -1.10 -8.04 -6.00
C VAL A 344 -0.26 -8.03 -7.27
N VAL A 345 -0.65 -8.81 -8.27
CA VAL A 345 -0.01 -8.80 -9.58
C VAL A 345 -0.63 -7.70 -10.43
N ILE A 346 0.17 -6.72 -10.84
CA ILE A 346 -0.27 -5.62 -11.68
C ILE A 346 0.48 -5.70 -13.00
N GLU A 347 -0.26 -5.64 -14.11
CA GLU A 347 0.29 -5.79 -15.46
C GLU A 347 -0.11 -4.61 -16.35
N HIS A 348 0.79 -4.29 -17.29
CA HIS A 348 0.49 -3.43 -18.43
C HIS A 348 -0.45 -4.16 -19.38
N MET A 349 -1.53 -3.48 -19.75
CA MET A 349 -2.50 -3.99 -20.72
C MET A 349 -2.60 -3.00 -21.89
N GLU A 350 -2.83 -3.52 -23.09
CA GLU A 350 -3.18 -2.71 -24.28
C GLU A 350 -4.68 -2.86 -24.56
N VAL A 351 -5.40 -1.73 -24.68
CA VAL A 351 -6.87 -1.67 -24.89
C VAL A 351 -7.24 -0.68 -25.98
#